data_764d35945e41922bb72cc529996d653b
#
_entry.id   764d35945e41922bb72cc529996d653b
#
_cell.length_a   1.000
_cell.length_b   1.000
_cell.length_c   1.000
_cell.angle_alpha   90.00
_cell.angle_beta   90.00
_cell.angle_gamma   90.00
#
_symmetry.space_group_name_H-M   'P 1'
#
loop_
_entity.id
_entity.type
_entity.pdbx_description
1 polymer ?
#
loop_
_entity_poly.entity_id
_entity_poly.type
_entity_poly.pdbx_seq_one_letter_code
_entity_poly.pdbx_strand_id
1 'polypeptide(L)'
;LTLRKELPLKKQLPWAFLTGLTLAFFWQIREDSVWILPFIAVMTVWNVGYVILVLHKKLNTKALLLHCLTMLLPLLLLFGANTGVSVVNRIHYGVFLNNDRTEGNFAELMSLLYHLDSNTRTNPDIWISRDTIVRAEAASPTLQQIQPLLDSYTEDWATRDGEIPGDHFSWVLRDAVQDSGIAPNAVSAQTFYGNVLSELRAAVASGELTEKTDGALYFSSQSRGVLPEEIPGILSDTLQNIWKIAGYTNCALSSSAKSAGRLSDIRRMESFASCPVSYTHLRAHE
;
A
#
# COMPACT_ATOMS: atom_id res chain seq x y z
N LEU A 1 25.50 -0.50 11.59
CA LEU A 1 25.72 -1.88 12.11
C LEU A 1 26.45 -2.72 11.10
N THR A 2 26.02 -2.75 9.86
CA THR A 2 26.59 -3.56 8.76
C THR A 2 28.07 -3.30 8.51
N LEU A 3 28.53 -2.08 8.71
CA LEU A 3 29.92 -1.66 8.45
C LEU A 3 30.87 -1.85 9.64
N ARG A 4 30.34 -2.13 10.84
CA ARG A 4 31.11 -2.27 12.08
C ARG A 4 30.87 -3.61 12.77
N LYS A 5 30.93 -4.68 12.01
CA LYS A 5 30.62 -6.06 12.44
C LYS A 5 31.59 -6.63 13.48
N GLU A 6 32.74 -6.00 13.66
CA GLU A 6 33.74 -6.38 14.67
C GLU A 6 33.47 -5.78 16.06
N LEU A 7 32.42 -4.95 16.20
CA LEU A 7 32.07 -4.39 17.49
C LEU A 7 31.59 -5.48 18.45
N PRO A 8 31.94 -5.39 19.74
CA PRO A 8 31.43 -6.30 20.75
C PRO A 8 29.89 -6.23 20.83
N LEU A 9 29.25 -7.35 21.13
CA LEU A 9 27.79 -7.50 21.16
C LEU A 9 27.09 -6.40 21.97
N LYS A 10 27.67 -6.01 23.11
CA LYS A 10 27.14 -4.93 23.96
C LYS A 10 27.02 -3.58 23.25
N LYS A 11 27.84 -3.33 22.23
CA LYS A 11 27.78 -2.11 21.42
C LYS A 11 26.87 -2.25 20.19
N GLN A 12 26.63 -3.47 19.72
CA GLN A 12 25.73 -3.73 18.58
C GLN A 12 24.25 -3.72 19.00
N LEU A 13 23.94 -4.24 20.18
CA LEU A 13 22.58 -4.42 20.69
C LEU A 13 21.76 -3.11 20.73
N PRO A 14 22.28 -1.98 21.29
CA PRO A 14 21.54 -0.72 21.28
C PRO A 14 21.19 -0.21 19.87
N TRP A 15 22.12 -0.39 18.91
CA TRP A 15 21.87 0.00 17.52
C TRP A 15 20.86 -0.90 16.83
N ALA A 16 20.89 -2.21 17.08
CA ALA A 16 19.89 -3.12 16.56
C ALA A 16 18.49 -2.81 17.13
N PHE A 17 18.42 -2.51 18.42
CA PHE A 17 17.19 -2.11 19.08
C PHE A 17 16.64 -0.79 18.51
N LEU A 18 17.49 0.25 18.40
CA LEU A 18 17.09 1.53 17.82
C LEU A 18 16.62 1.37 16.36
N THR A 19 17.34 0.58 15.56
CA THR A 19 16.93 0.27 14.18
C THR A 19 15.56 -0.38 14.15
N GLY A 20 15.30 -1.35 15.04
CA GLY A 20 14.01 -2.02 15.10
C GLY A 20 12.86 -1.09 15.52
N LEU A 21 13.09 -0.23 16.50
CA LEU A 21 12.10 0.79 16.90
C LEU A 21 11.81 1.78 15.76
N THR A 22 12.85 2.29 15.10
CA THR A 22 12.68 3.21 13.97
C THR A 22 11.94 2.54 12.82
N LEU A 23 12.24 1.28 12.54
CA LEU A 23 11.57 0.51 11.50
C LEU A 23 10.10 0.26 11.85
N ALA A 24 9.82 -0.13 13.11
CA ALA A 24 8.45 -0.32 13.58
C ALA A 24 7.63 0.97 13.51
N PHE A 25 8.23 2.09 13.92
CA PHE A 25 7.59 3.41 13.81
C PHE A 25 7.34 3.81 12.35
N PHE A 26 8.32 3.65 11.47
CA PHE A 26 8.16 3.91 10.04
C PHE A 26 7.03 3.09 9.43
N TRP A 27 6.92 1.80 9.80
CA TRP A 27 5.88 0.91 9.31
C TRP A 27 4.46 1.37 9.66
N GLN A 28 4.28 2.00 10.82
CA GLN A 28 2.96 2.48 11.26
C GLN A 28 2.57 3.83 10.64
N ILE A 29 3.52 4.59 10.10
CA ILE A 29 3.23 5.90 9.50
C ILE A 29 2.76 5.77 8.05
N ARG A 30 3.22 4.74 7.33
CA ARG A 30 3.00 4.58 5.90
C ARG A 30 2.15 3.37 5.61
N GLU A 31 1.04 3.56 4.90
CA GLU A 31 0.17 2.46 4.48
C GLU A 31 0.87 1.53 3.47
N ASP A 32 1.77 2.08 2.64
CA ASP A 32 2.52 1.37 1.61
C ASP A 32 3.92 0.93 2.08
N SER A 33 4.13 0.78 3.40
CA SER A 33 5.44 0.43 4.00
C SER A 33 6.03 -0.88 3.48
N VAL A 34 5.22 -1.71 2.85
CA VAL A 34 5.61 -3.03 2.32
C VAL A 34 6.79 -2.96 1.35
N TRP A 35 6.97 -1.83 0.64
CA TRP A 35 8.09 -1.65 -0.30
C TRP A 35 9.48 -1.68 0.35
N ILE A 36 9.58 -1.46 1.68
CA ILE A 36 10.87 -1.54 2.38
C ILE A 36 11.31 -2.98 2.67
N LEU A 37 10.39 -3.96 2.60
CA LEU A 37 10.68 -5.37 2.92
C LEU A 37 11.83 -5.97 2.09
N PRO A 38 11.94 -5.76 0.77
CA PRO A 38 13.07 -6.28 -0.02
C PRO A 38 14.42 -5.81 0.53
N PHE A 39 14.52 -4.52 0.90
CA PHE A 39 15.75 -3.95 1.47
C PHE A 39 16.07 -4.56 2.83
N ILE A 40 15.07 -4.72 3.70
CA ILE A 40 15.24 -5.34 5.01
C ILE A 40 15.67 -6.81 4.83
N ALA A 41 15.05 -7.55 3.93
CA ALA A 41 15.38 -8.95 3.66
C ALA A 41 16.85 -9.07 3.19
N VAL A 42 17.26 -8.31 2.18
CA VAL A 42 18.64 -8.30 1.69
C VAL A 42 19.64 -7.95 2.81
N MET A 43 19.36 -6.89 3.59
CA MET A 43 20.24 -6.47 4.67
C MET A 43 20.30 -7.49 5.80
N THR A 44 19.19 -8.16 6.11
CA THR A 44 19.15 -9.22 7.13
C THR A 44 19.93 -10.44 6.67
N VAL A 45 19.69 -10.93 5.47
CA VAL A 45 20.43 -12.06 4.88
C VAL A 45 21.92 -11.76 4.82
N TRP A 46 22.31 -10.56 4.38
CA TRP A 46 23.70 -10.14 4.35
C TRP A 46 24.35 -10.13 5.74
N ASN A 47 23.66 -9.57 6.73
CA ASN A 47 24.18 -9.49 8.10
C ASN A 47 24.31 -10.86 8.77
N VAL A 48 23.26 -11.67 8.71
CA VAL A 48 23.24 -13.03 9.27
C VAL A 48 24.23 -13.92 8.52
N GLY A 49 24.25 -13.84 7.19
CA GLY A 49 25.20 -14.58 6.36
C GLY A 49 26.66 -14.24 6.71
N TYR A 50 26.97 -12.95 6.92
CA TYR A 50 28.31 -12.56 7.38
C TYR A 50 28.66 -13.15 8.75
N VAL A 51 27.75 -13.09 9.69
CA VAL A 51 27.96 -13.68 11.04
C VAL A 51 28.25 -15.19 10.91
N ILE A 52 27.43 -15.90 10.13
CA ILE A 52 27.57 -17.35 9.96
C ILE A 52 28.85 -17.69 9.17
N LEU A 53 29.13 -17.01 8.06
CA LEU A 53 30.22 -17.41 7.15
C LEU A 53 31.59 -16.91 7.60
N VAL A 54 31.64 -15.75 8.25
CA VAL A 54 32.91 -15.10 8.60
C VAL A 54 33.22 -15.20 10.09
N LEU A 55 32.25 -14.93 10.97
CA LEU A 55 32.50 -14.90 12.40
C LEU A 55 32.47 -16.27 13.06
N HIS A 56 31.89 -17.29 12.44
CA HIS A 56 31.84 -18.66 13.02
C HIS A 56 33.23 -19.22 13.38
N LYS A 57 34.26 -18.82 12.63
CA LYS A 57 35.66 -19.26 12.92
C LYS A 57 36.27 -18.61 14.16
N LYS A 58 35.68 -17.47 14.61
CA LYS A 58 36.22 -16.66 15.73
C LYS A 58 35.36 -16.73 16.98
N LEU A 59 34.13 -17.24 16.88
CA LEU A 59 33.15 -17.23 17.95
C LEU A 59 32.76 -18.66 18.33
N ASN A 60 32.50 -18.89 19.61
CA ASN A 60 31.86 -20.12 20.06
C ASN A 60 30.36 -20.10 19.66
N THR A 61 29.72 -21.28 19.68
CA THR A 61 28.31 -21.44 19.24
C THR A 61 27.34 -20.51 19.96
N LYS A 62 27.51 -20.27 21.26
CA LYS A 62 26.67 -19.39 22.06
C LYS A 62 26.82 -17.93 21.60
N ALA A 63 28.05 -17.46 21.39
CA ALA A 63 28.31 -16.11 20.93
C ALA A 63 27.82 -15.92 19.49
N LEU A 64 27.98 -16.92 18.61
CA LEU A 64 27.46 -16.92 17.25
C LEU A 64 25.94 -16.75 17.24
N LEU A 65 25.21 -17.55 18.04
CA LEU A 65 23.76 -17.46 18.16
C LEU A 65 23.31 -16.07 18.63
N LEU A 66 23.99 -15.51 19.66
CA LEU A 66 23.66 -14.18 20.16
C LEU A 66 23.88 -13.08 19.12
N HIS A 67 24.91 -13.17 18.27
CA HIS A 67 25.10 -12.23 17.18
C HIS A 67 24.01 -12.37 16.10
N CYS A 68 23.65 -13.59 15.73
CA CYS A 68 22.52 -13.82 14.80
C CYS A 68 21.21 -13.23 15.35
N LEU A 69 20.88 -13.50 16.61
CA LEU A 69 19.68 -12.93 17.25
C LEU A 69 19.72 -11.40 17.29
N THR A 70 20.91 -10.81 17.54
CA THR A 70 21.04 -9.34 17.50
C THR A 70 20.80 -8.78 16.09
N MET A 71 21.24 -9.48 15.05
CA MET A 71 20.96 -9.06 13.66
C MET A 71 19.50 -9.24 13.26
N LEU A 72 18.80 -10.19 13.86
CA LEU A 72 17.37 -10.41 13.66
C LEU A 72 16.48 -9.51 14.52
N LEU A 73 17.04 -8.88 15.57
CA LEU A 73 16.27 -8.06 16.51
C LEU A 73 15.41 -6.97 15.85
N PRO A 74 15.89 -6.23 14.82
CA PRO A 74 15.05 -5.26 14.13
C PRO A 74 13.76 -5.85 13.53
N LEU A 75 13.85 -7.03 12.93
CA LEU A 75 12.68 -7.74 12.41
C LEU A 75 11.74 -8.23 13.51
N LEU A 76 12.30 -8.75 14.61
CA LEU A 76 11.51 -9.20 15.76
C LEU A 76 10.73 -8.04 16.39
N LEU A 77 11.35 -6.85 16.48
CA LEU A 77 10.68 -5.64 16.97
C LEU A 77 9.61 -5.14 16.01
N LEU A 78 9.88 -5.13 14.70
CA LEU A 78 8.89 -4.79 13.69
C LEU A 78 7.67 -5.72 13.78
N PHE A 79 7.91 -7.03 13.77
CA PHE A 79 6.85 -8.02 13.84
C PHE A 79 6.06 -7.93 15.16
N GLY A 80 6.77 -7.75 16.28
CA GLY A 80 6.15 -7.57 17.59
C GLY A 80 5.29 -6.30 17.66
N ALA A 81 5.75 -5.18 17.08
CA ALA A 81 4.99 -3.94 17.02
C ALA A 81 3.72 -4.10 16.17
N ASN A 82 3.83 -4.70 14.98
CA ASN A 82 2.69 -4.94 14.11
C ASN A 82 1.65 -5.85 14.79
N THR A 83 2.11 -6.95 15.40
CA THR A 83 1.23 -7.83 16.17
C THR A 83 0.57 -7.09 17.34
N GLY A 84 1.34 -6.26 18.05
CA GLY A 84 0.81 -5.45 19.14
C GLY A 84 -0.29 -4.50 18.70
N VAL A 85 -0.12 -3.80 17.58
CA VAL A 85 -1.15 -2.93 17.00
C VAL A 85 -2.37 -3.75 16.59
N SER A 86 -2.20 -4.89 15.92
CA SER A 86 -3.32 -5.77 15.53
C SER A 86 -4.08 -6.30 16.75
N VAL A 87 -3.41 -6.60 17.86
CA VAL A 87 -4.07 -6.96 19.14
C VAL A 87 -4.89 -5.81 19.68
N VAL A 88 -4.34 -4.60 19.70
CA VAL A 88 -5.07 -3.38 20.13
C VAL A 88 -6.30 -3.16 19.23
N ASN A 89 -6.16 -3.28 17.92
CA ASN A 89 -7.26 -3.15 16.97
C ASN A 89 -8.33 -4.25 17.20
N ARG A 90 -7.92 -5.46 17.51
CA ARG A 90 -8.86 -6.53 17.86
C ARG A 90 -9.68 -6.22 19.11
N ILE A 91 -9.05 -5.63 20.12
CA ILE A 91 -9.72 -5.27 21.39
C ILE A 91 -10.68 -4.11 21.18
N HIS A 92 -10.28 -3.06 20.45
CA HIS A 92 -11.05 -1.83 20.31
C HIS A 92 -12.01 -1.83 19.14
N TYR A 93 -11.64 -2.42 18.01
CA TYR A 93 -12.41 -2.39 16.75
C TYR A 93 -12.95 -3.74 16.31
N GLY A 94 -12.61 -4.83 17.04
CA GLY A 94 -13.08 -6.17 16.76
C GLY A 94 -12.36 -6.89 15.60
N VAL A 95 -11.38 -6.26 14.94
CA VAL A 95 -10.63 -6.81 13.80
C VAL A 95 -9.16 -6.97 14.13
N PHE A 96 -8.57 -8.11 13.76
CA PHE A 96 -7.13 -8.37 13.93
C PHE A 96 -6.39 -7.99 12.65
N LEU A 97 -6.27 -6.69 12.42
CA LEU A 97 -5.62 -6.11 11.25
C LEU A 97 -4.73 -4.96 11.69
N ASN A 98 -3.60 -4.78 11.03
CA ASN A 98 -2.77 -3.59 11.17
C ASN A 98 -3.09 -2.56 10.09
N ASN A 99 -3.20 -3.02 8.84
CA ASN A 99 -3.48 -2.19 7.68
C ASN A 99 -4.40 -2.96 6.71
N ASP A 100 -5.61 -2.49 6.50
CA ASP A 100 -6.60 -3.13 5.63
C ASP A 100 -6.24 -3.08 4.13
N ARG A 101 -5.31 -2.21 3.72
CA ARG A 101 -4.79 -2.21 2.34
C ARG A 101 -3.94 -3.45 2.03
N THR A 102 -3.32 -4.04 3.04
CA THR A 102 -2.43 -5.20 2.87
C THR A 102 -2.95 -6.47 3.52
N GLU A 103 -3.96 -6.35 4.36
CA GLU A 103 -4.50 -7.45 5.17
C GLU A 103 -6.03 -7.46 5.14
N GLY A 104 -6.63 -8.65 5.31
CA GLY A 104 -8.07 -8.82 5.44
C GLY A 104 -8.85 -8.76 4.13
N ASN A 105 -10.18 -8.76 4.26
CA ASN A 105 -11.09 -8.91 3.13
C ASN A 105 -11.02 -7.74 2.14
N PHE A 106 -10.73 -6.53 2.60
CA PHE A 106 -10.57 -5.39 1.70
C PHE A 106 -9.35 -5.56 0.79
N ALA A 107 -8.19 -5.96 1.35
CA ALA A 107 -6.98 -6.20 0.56
C ALA A 107 -7.20 -7.33 -0.47
N GLU A 108 -7.87 -8.42 -0.06
CA GLU A 108 -8.16 -9.53 -0.96
C GLU A 108 -9.16 -9.13 -2.06
N LEU A 109 -10.18 -8.33 -1.73
CA LEU A 109 -11.14 -7.80 -2.70
C LEU A 109 -10.45 -6.90 -3.74
N MET A 110 -9.62 -5.96 -3.29
CA MET A 110 -8.86 -5.08 -4.19
C MET A 110 -7.91 -5.89 -5.07
N SER A 111 -7.23 -6.89 -4.50
CA SER A 111 -6.38 -7.81 -5.26
C SER A 111 -7.17 -8.51 -6.36
N LEU A 112 -8.35 -9.06 -6.06
CA LEU A 112 -9.20 -9.70 -7.05
C LEU A 112 -9.60 -8.72 -8.16
N LEU A 113 -10.07 -7.51 -7.78
CA LEU A 113 -10.48 -6.48 -8.76
C LEU A 113 -9.33 -6.07 -9.70
N TYR A 114 -8.09 -5.99 -9.20
CA TYR A 114 -6.93 -5.73 -10.05
C TYR A 114 -6.59 -6.88 -11.00
N HIS A 115 -6.99 -8.11 -10.66
CA HIS A 115 -6.79 -9.30 -11.50
C HIS A 115 -7.91 -9.51 -12.52
N LEU A 116 -9.09 -8.91 -12.33
CA LEU A 116 -10.18 -9.04 -13.30
C LEU A 116 -9.79 -8.46 -14.65
N ASP A 117 -10.12 -9.19 -15.70
CA ASP A 117 -9.87 -8.75 -17.07
C ASP A 117 -10.79 -7.57 -17.44
N SER A 118 -10.27 -6.71 -18.29
CA SER A 118 -10.96 -5.53 -18.79
C SER A 118 -10.81 -5.46 -20.29
N ASN A 119 -11.93 -5.30 -21.00
CA ASN A 119 -11.92 -5.13 -22.44
C ASN A 119 -11.24 -3.83 -22.90
N THR A 120 -10.92 -2.92 -21.98
CA THR A 120 -10.47 -1.55 -22.26
C THR A 120 -9.06 -1.23 -21.75
N ARG A 121 -8.24 -2.24 -21.42
CA ARG A 121 -6.88 -2.03 -20.89
C ARG A 121 -5.92 -1.50 -21.97
N THR A 122 -6.05 -0.23 -22.31
CA THR A 122 -5.12 0.46 -23.22
C THR A 122 -4.17 1.41 -22.48
N ASN A 123 -4.47 1.76 -21.22
CA ASN A 123 -3.70 2.72 -20.43
C ASN A 123 -3.16 2.06 -19.15
N PRO A 124 -1.82 1.95 -18.94
CA PRO A 124 -1.23 1.39 -17.73
C PRO A 124 -1.52 2.19 -16.47
N ASP A 125 -1.95 3.45 -16.60
CA ASP A 125 -2.33 4.28 -15.44
C ASP A 125 -3.70 3.90 -14.88
N ILE A 126 -4.51 3.12 -15.61
CA ILE A 126 -5.81 2.62 -15.15
C ILE A 126 -5.65 1.22 -14.57
N TRP A 127 -5.80 1.08 -13.27
CA TRP A 127 -5.62 -0.21 -12.60
C TRP A 127 -6.89 -1.05 -12.61
N ILE A 128 -8.05 -0.40 -12.45
CA ILE A 128 -9.38 -0.99 -12.59
C ILE A 128 -10.16 -0.12 -13.55
N SER A 129 -10.61 -0.68 -14.68
CA SER A 129 -11.40 0.08 -15.65
C SER A 129 -12.85 0.27 -15.19
N ARG A 130 -13.51 1.29 -15.72
CA ARG A 130 -14.95 1.49 -15.51
C ARG A 130 -15.78 0.24 -15.91
N ASP A 131 -15.43 -0.40 -17.00
CA ASP A 131 -16.05 -1.66 -17.44
C ASP A 131 -15.93 -2.75 -16.37
N THR A 132 -14.76 -2.91 -15.76
CA THR A 132 -14.56 -3.88 -14.68
C THR A 132 -15.43 -3.55 -13.46
N ILE A 133 -15.56 -2.28 -13.08
CA ILE A 133 -16.40 -1.84 -11.96
C ILE A 133 -17.86 -2.21 -12.23
N VAL A 134 -18.40 -1.84 -13.40
CA VAL A 134 -19.80 -2.13 -13.78
C VAL A 134 -20.07 -3.64 -13.79
N ARG A 135 -19.16 -4.45 -14.30
CA ARG A 135 -19.32 -5.91 -14.28
C ARG A 135 -19.24 -6.50 -12.88
N ALA A 136 -18.37 -5.96 -12.02
CA ALA A 136 -18.29 -6.38 -10.63
C ALA A 136 -19.57 -6.02 -9.87
N GLU A 137 -20.16 -4.83 -10.11
CA GLU A 137 -21.46 -4.45 -9.55
C GLU A 137 -22.58 -5.39 -10.02
N ALA A 138 -22.62 -5.71 -11.31
CA ALA A 138 -23.62 -6.63 -11.84
C ALA A 138 -23.52 -8.04 -11.22
N ALA A 139 -22.31 -8.50 -10.91
CA ALA A 139 -22.04 -9.82 -10.36
C ALA A 139 -22.15 -9.90 -8.83
N SER A 140 -22.24 -8.76 -8.12
CA SER A 140 -22.26 -8.74 -6.65
C SER A 140 -23.50 -8.05 -6.09
N PRO A 141 -24.52 -8.80 -5.65
CA PRO A 141 -25.70 -8.25 -4.95
C PRO A 141 -25.34 -7.39 -3.73
N THR A 142 -24.24 -7.72 -3.04
CA THR A 142 -23.76 -6.93 -1.91
C THR A 142 -23.23 -5.58 -2.39
N LEU A 143 -22.49 -5.51 -3.49
CA LEU A 143 -21.95 -4.27 -4.04
C LEU A 143 -23.06 -3.37 -4.59
N GLN A 144 -24.11 -3.95 -5.19
CA GLN A 144 -25.29 -3.23 -5.66
C GLN A 144 -25.99 -2.41 -4.57
N GLN A 145 -25.87 -2.78 -3.29
CA GLN A 145 -26.49 -2.04 -2.18
C GLN A 145 -25.91 -0.63 -2.03
N ILE A 146 -24.70 -0.41 -2.49
CA ILE A 146 -24.03 0.89 -2.43
C ILE A 146 -23.85 1.53 -3.81
N GLN A 147 -24.36 0.91 -4.87
CA GLN A 147 -24.15 1.32 -6.26
C GLN A 147 -24.38 2.82 -6.51
N PRO A 148 -25.44 3.50 -6.02
CA PRO A 148 -25.66 4.93 -6.30
C PRO A 148 -24.54 5.82 -5.76
N LEU A 149 -23.96 5.47 -4.60
CA LEU A 149 -22.82 6.19 -4.01
C LEU A 149 -21.53 5.85 -4.74
N LEU A 150 -21.33 4.57 -5.06
CA LEU A 150 -20.17 4.08 -5.76
C LEU A 150 -20.05 4.73 -7.16
N ASP A 151 -21.17 4.81 -7.89
CA ASP A 151 -21.24 5.49 -9.18
C ASP A 151 -20.94 6.99 -9.07
N SER A 152 -21.55 7.68 -8.09
CA SER A 152 -21.31 9.11 -7.87
C SER A 152 -19.85 9.39 -7.55
N TYR A 153 -19.23 8.60 -6.65
CA TYR A 153 -17.83 8.79 -6.31
C TYR A 153 -16.88 8.38 -7.44
N THR A 154 -17.24 7.36 -8.20
CA THR A 154 -16.50 6.98 -9.39
C THR A 154 -16.47 8.14 -10.40
N GLU A 155 -17.60 8.83 -10.60
CA GLU A 155 -17.68 10.03 -11.47
C GLU A 155 -16.86 11.20 -10.92
N ASP A 156 -16.92 11.45 -9.61
CA ASP A 156 -16.18 12.54 -8.95
C ASP A 156 -14.65 12.37 -9.05
N TRP A 157 -14.16 11.12 -9.05
CA TRP A 157 -12.74 10.78 -9.11
C TRP A 157 -12.24 10.47 -10.52
N ALA A 158 -13.16 10.36 -11.49
CA ALA A 158 -12.81 10.03 -12.86
C ALA A 158 -12.07 11.18 -13.57
N THR A 159 -11.18 10.79 -14.45
CA THR A 159 -10.57 11.69 -15.42
C THR A 159 -11.57 12.08 -16.52
N ARG A 160 -11.14 12.93 -17.48
CA ARG A 160 -12.00 13.31 -18.62
C ARG A 160 -12.46 12.13 -19.46
N ASP A 161 -11.73 11.03 -19.42
CA ASP A 161 -12.04 9.80 -20.17
C ASP A 161 -13.00 8.88 -19.40
N GLY A 162 -13.48 9.31 -18.22
CA GLY A 162 -14.40 8.53 -17.37
C GLY A 162 -13.74 7.41 -16.57
N GLU A 163 -12.42 7.31 -16.59
CA GLU A 163 -11.63 6.27 -15.89
C GLU A 163 -11.00 6.81 -14.61
N ILE A 164 -10.84 5.95 -13.61
CA ILE A 164 -10.16 6.28 -12.34
C ILE A 164 -8.68 5.91 -12.43
N PRO A 165 -7.76 6.88 -12.26
CA PRO A 165 -6.33 6.61 -12.37
C PRO A 165 -5.77 5.89 -11.14
N GLY A 166 -4.76 5.05 -11.36
CA GLY A 166 -3.98 4.40 -10.32
C GLY A 166 -4.82 3.54 -9.38
N ASP A 167 -4.52 3.63 -8.09
CA ASP A 167 -5.18 2.91 -7.00
C ASP A 167 -6.35 3.69 -6.36
N HIS A 168 -6.79 4.80 -6.96
CA HIS A 168 -7.80 5.67 -6.38
C HIS A 168 -9.15 4.97 -6.17
N PHE A 169 -9.47 3.94 -6.93
CA PHE A 169 -10.69 3.18 -6.70
C PHE A 169 -10.76 2.56 -5.30
N SER A 170 -9.63 2.27 -4.68
CA SER A 170 -9.59 1.81 -3.30
C SER A 170 -10.16 2.83 -2.31
N TRP A 171 -9.98 4.12 -2.57
CA TRP A 171 -10.55 5.21 -1.80
C TRP A 171 -12.04 5.41 -2.12
N VAL A 172 -12.39 5.38 -3.39
CA VAL A 172 -13.79 5.47 -3.86
C VAL A 172 -14.65 4.40 -3.19
N LEU A 173 -14.20 3.15 -3.17
CA LEU A 173 -14.92 2.05 -2.55
C LEU A 173 -15.08 2.23 -1.03
N ARG A 174 -14.01 2.65 -0.35
CA ARG A 174 -14.07 2.91 1.10
C ARG A 174 -15.04 4.03 1.46
N ASP A 175 -14.96 5.15 0.74
CA ASP A 175 -15.82 6.30 0.97
C ASP A 175 -17.29 5.94 0.71
N ALA A 176 -17.58 5.22 -0.37
CA ALA A 176 -18.92 4.75 -0.69
C ALA A 176 -19.48 3.80 0.40
N VAL A 177 -18.68 2.86 0.88
CA VAL A 177 -19.08 1.94 1.98
C VAL A 177 -19.32 2.71 3.28
N GLN A 178 -18.43 3.64 3.63
CA GLN A 178 -18.55 4.44 4.83
C GLN A 178 -19.80 5.32 4.81
N ASP A 179 -20.01 6.06 3.73
CA ASP A 179 -21.09 7.04 3.62
C ASP A 179 -22.46 6.41 3.37
N SER A 180 -22.50 5.16 2.88
CA SER A 180 -23.74 4.39 2.79
C SER A 180 -24.34 4.06 4.16
N GLY A 181 -23.53 4.07 5.24
CA GLY A 181 -23.93 3.66 6.57
C GLY A 181 -24.15 2.13 6.72
N ILE A 182 -23.93 1.34 5.66
CA ILE A 182 -24.12 -0.12 5.69
C ILE A 182 -23.10 -0.83 6.58
N ALA A 183 -21.94 -0.21 6.75
CA ALA A 183 -20.82 -0.73 7.51
C ALA A 183 -20.36 0.26 8.60
N PRO A 184 -21.12 0.43 9.68
CA PRO A 184 -20.87 1.44 10.71
C PRO A 184 -19.63 1.18 11.58
N ASN A 185 -18.97 0.05 11.44
CA ASN A 185 -17.77 -0.31 12.19
C ASN A 185 -16.84 -1.23 11.37
N ALA A 186 -15.61 -1.43 11.87
CA ALA A 186 -14.60 -2.21 11.17
C ALA A 186 -15.01 -3.68 10.92
N VAL A 187 -15.75 -4.30 11.83
CA VAL A 187 -16.22 -5.70 11.67
C VAL A 187 -17.23 -5.78 10.53
N SER A 188 -18.23 -4.89 10.52
CA SER A 188 -19.23 -4.85 9.44
C SER A 188 -18.62 -4.49 8.09
N ALA A 189 -17.62 -3.59 8.06
CA ALA A 189 -16.88 -3.27 6.84
C ALA A 189 -16.12 -4.50 6.30
N GLN A 190 -15.39 -5.21 7.15
CA GLN A 190 -14.71 -6.44 6.75
C GLN A 190 -15.69 -7.53 6.32
N THR A 191 -16.88 -7.62 6.94
CA THR A 191 -17.95 -8.54 6.52
C THR A 191 -18.48 -8.15 5.15
N PHE A 192 -18.76 -6.87 4.91
CA PHE A 192 -19.20 -6.37 3.62
C PHE A 192 -18.21 -6.73 2.51
N TYR A 193 -16.92 -6.38 2.69
CA TYR A 193 -15.88 -6.72 1.72
C TYR A 193 -15.72 -8.23 1.51
N GLY A 194 -15.88 -9.03 2.56
CA GLY A 194 -15.84 -10.49 2.47
C GLY A 194 -17.00 -11.08 1.67
N ASN A 195 -18.21 -10.53 1.79
CA ASN A 195 -19.38 -10.94 1.01
C ASN A 195 -19.15 -10.60 -0.47
N VAL A 196 -18.77 -9.36 -0.79
CA VAL A 196 -18.44 -8.95 -2.18
C VAL A 196 -17.36 -9.85 -2.77
N LEU A 197 -16.29 -10.09 -2.02
CA LEU A 197 -15.20 -10.98 -2.45
C LEU A 197 -15.68 -12.40 -2.76
N SER A 198 -16.56 -12.95 -1.92
CA SER A 198 -17.13 -14.28 -2.12
C SER A 198 -18.01 -14.35 -3.36
N GLU A 199 -18.84 -13.32 -3.59
CA GLU A 199 -19.72 -13.21 -4.75
C GLU A 199 -18.91 -13.09 -6.05
N LEU A 200 -17.89 -12.22 -6.08
CA LEU A 200 -17.02 -12.06 -7.25
C LEU A 200 -16.17 -13.30 -7.53
N ARG A 201 -15.69 -14.01 -6.50
CA ARG A 201 -15.01 -15.30 -6.68
C ARG A 201 -15.94 -16.36 -7.27
N ALA A 202 -17.22 -16.38 -6.87
CA ALA A 202 -18.21 -17.26 -7.47
C ALA A 202 -18.47 -16.91 -8.94
N ALA A 203 -18.53 -15.62 -9.28
CA ALA A 203 -18.68 -15.16 -10.67
C ALA A 203 -17.45 -15.51 -11.54
N VAL A 204 -16.26 -15.46 -11.00
CA VAL A 204 -15.04 -15.95 -11.68
C VAL A 204 -15.12 -17.47 -11.88
N ALA A 205 -15.50 -18.22 -10.86
CA ALA A 205 -15.60 -19.67 -10.93
C ALA A 205 -16.67 -20.15 -11.92
N SER A 206 -17.76 -19.39 -12.12
CA SER A 206 -18.81 -19.67 -13.10
C SER A 206 -18.44 -19.24 -14.54
N GLY A 207 -17.38 -18.45 -14.70
CA GLY A 207 -16.97 -17.87 -15.99
C GLY A 207 -17.73 -16.60 -16.38
N GLU A 208 -18.55 -16.05 -15.51
CA GLU A 208 -19.23 -14.76 -15.69
C GLU A 208 -18.22 -13.59 -15.68
N LEU A 209 -17.23 -13.67 -14.79
CA LEU A 209 -16.07 -12.79 -14.78
C LEU A 209 -14.83 -13.59 -15.16
N THR A 210 -13.89 -12.93 -15.83
CA THR A 210 -12.62 -13.53 -16.24
C THR A 210 -11.44 -12.80 -15.61
N GLU A 211 -10.39 -13.54 -15.26
CA GLU A 211 -9.14 -12.97 -14.78
C GLU A 211 -8.18 -12.73 -15.94
N LYS A 212 -7.28 -11.77 -15.76
CA LYS A 212 -6.21 -11.45 -16.70
C LYS A 212 -5.25 -12.65 -16.85
N THR A 213 -4.90 -12.96 -18.09
CA THR A 213 -3.95 -14.02 -18.43
C THR A 213 -2.69 -13.47 -19.09
N ASP A 214 -2.39 -12.20 -18.85
CA ASP A 214 -1.31 -11.44 -19.50
C ASP A 214 0.10 -11.71 -18.95
N GLY A 215 0.26 -12.60 -17.98
CA GLY A 215 1.55 -12.92 -17.37
C GLY A 215 2.13 -11.80 -16.50
N ALA A 216 1.33 -10.85 -16.07
CA ALA A 216 1.77 -9.78 -15.19
C ALA A 216 2.23 -10.30 -13.83
N LEU A 217 3.24 -9.65 -13.26
CA LEU A 217 3.80 -9.96 -11.95
C LEU A 217 3.13 -9.07 -10.89
N TYR A 218 2.52 -9.68 -9.88
CA TYR A 218 1.87 -9.00 -8.77
C TYR A 218 2.75 -9.06 -7.53
N PHE A 219 3.22 -7.90 -7.05
CA PHE A 219 4.14 -7.81 -5.92
C PHE A 219 3.42 -7.59 -4.57
N SER A 220 2.18 -7.18 -4.59
CA SER A 220 1.34 -6.98 -3.41
C SER A 220 -0.15 -7.04 -3.79
N SER A 221 -1.03 -7.09 -2.78
CA SER A 221 -2.48 -6.98 -2.95
C SER A 221 -2.91 -5.64 -3.60
N GLN A 222 -2.07 -4.62 -3.50
CA GLN A 222 -2.29 -3.29 -4.08
C GLN A 222 -1.43 -3.09 -5.34
N SER A 223 -1.35 -4.09 -6.21
CA SER A 223 -0.59 -4.03 -7.45
C SER A 223 -1.50 -4.31 -8.64
N ARG A 224 -1.43 -3.43 -9.66
CA ARG A 224 -2.10 -3.67 -10.95
C ARG A 224 -1.50 -4.83 -11.75
N GLY A 225 -0.40 -5.38 -11.25
CA GLY A 225 0.48 -6.24 -12.01
C GLY A 225 1.42 -5.44 -12.94
N VAL A 226 2.64 -5.91 -13.07
CA VAL A 226 3.69 -5.35 -13.94
C VAL A 226 4.00 -6.36 -15.02
N LEU A 227 3.86 -5.96 -16.28
CA LEU A 227 4.23 -6.80 -17.41
C LEU A 227 5.76 -6.92 -17.50
N PRO A 228 6.32 -8.08 -17.84
CA PRO A 228 7.77 -8.25 -17.98
C PRO A 228 8.43 -7.24 -18.93
N GLU A 229 7.74 -6.84 -19.99
CA GLU A 229 8.20 -5.83 -20.93
C GLU A 229 8.24 -4.39 -20.36
N GLU A 230 7.49 -4.09 -19.31
CA GLU A 230 7.52 -2.80 -18.62
C GLU A 230 8.74 -2.64 -17.71
N ILE A 231 9.32 -3.74 -17.23
CA ILE A 231 10.40 -3.74 -16.22
C ILE A 231 11.62 -2.92 -16.64
N PRO A 232 12.15 -3.03 -17.87
CA PRO A 232 13.31 -2.21 -18.27
C PRO A 232 13.03 -0.70 -18.24
N GLY A 233 11.82 -0.28 -18.67
CA GLY A 233 11.38 1.11 -18.61
C GLY A 233 11.28 1.61 -17.18
N ILE A 234 10.60 0.87 -16.32
CA ILE A 234 10.44 1.18 -14.88
C ILE A 234 11.81 1.31 -14.20
N LEU A 235 12.74 0.41 -14.47
CA LEU A 235 14.10 0.48 -13.90
C LEU A 235 14.86 1.71 -14.39
N SER A 236 14.78 2.01 -15.69
CA SER A 236 15.40 3.20 -16.27
C SER A 236 14.88 4.48 -15.62
N ASP A 237 13.56 4.63 -15.53
CA ASP A 237 12.90 5.79 -14.94
C ASP A 237 13.21 5.91 -13.44
N THR A 238 13.22 4.78 -12.74
CA THR A 238 13.59 4.74 -11.32
C THR A 238 15.02 5.24 -11.11
N LEU A 239 15.97 4.75 -11.89
CA LEU A 239 17.38 5.18 -11.79
C LEU A 239 17.56 6.66 -12.12
N GLN A 240 16.89 7.18 -13.13
CA GLN A 240 16.91 8.60 -13.47
C GLN A 240 16.31 9.47 -12.36
N ASN A 241 15.20 9.03 -11.77
CA ASN A 241 14.52 9.76 -10.71
C ASN A 241 15.27 9.72 -9.36
N ILE A 242 15.97 8.63 -9.05
CA ILE A 242 16.84 8.57 -7.86
C ILE A 242 17.81 9.74 -7.82
N TRP A 243 18.47 10.05 -8.94
CA TRP A 243 19.41 11.18 -9.00
C TRP A 243 18.72 12.54 -8.88
N LYS A 244 17.52 12.69 -9.44
CA LYS A 244 16.73 13.92 -9.30
C LYS A 244 16.31 14.14 -7.84
N ILE A 245 15.88 13.09 -7.16
CA ILE A 245 15.47 13.14 -5.75
C ILE A 245 16.70 13.38 -4.86
N ALA A 246 17.79 12.62 -5.05
CA ALA A 246 19.01 12.75 -4.26
C ALA A 246 19.69 14.13 -4.43
N GLY A 247 19.58 14.72 -5.61
CA GLY A 247 20.11 16.04 -5.91
C GLY A 247 19.18 17.20 -5.57
N TYR A 248 17.96 16.94 -5.07
CA TYR A 248 16.92 17.95 -4.83
C TYR A 248 16.60 18.83 -6.05
N THR A 249 16.91 18.35 -7.26
CA THR A 249 16.82 19.17 -8.47
C THR A 249 15.40 19.50 -8.89
N ASN A 250 14.42 18.71 -8.44
CA ASN A 250 12.99 18.89 -8.74
C ASN A 250 12.10 19.01 -7.49
N CYS A 251 12.68 19.28 -6.33
CA CYS A 251 11.93 19.48 -5.09
C CYS A 251 11.41 20.91 -4.91
N ALA A 252 11.62 21.80 -5.90
CA ALA A 252 10.99 23.10 -5.90
C ALA A 252 9.49 22.94 -6.11
N LEU A 253 8.68 23.53 -5.21
CA LEU A 253 7.24 23.63 -5.40
C LEU A 253 7.00 24.35 -6.73
N SER A 254 6.45 23.66 -7.70
CA SER A 254 6.05 24.24 -8.97
C SER A 254 4.87 25.17 -8.71
N SER A 255 5.00 26.44 -9.12
CA SER A 255 3.89 27.39 -9.10
C SER A 255 2.73 26.96 -10.02
N SER A 256 2.97 25.98 -10.90
CA SER A 256 1.98 25.38 -11.79
C SER A 256 1.36 24.09 -11.23
N ALA A 257 1.79 23.58 -10.07
CA ALA A 257 1.16 22.44 -9.44
C ALA A 257 -0.25 22.85 -8.99
N LYS A 258 -1.26 22.26 -9.64
CA LYS A 258 -2.65 22.46 -9.25
C LYS A 258 -2.97 21.53 -8.08
N SER A 259 -3.58 22.07 -7.03
CA SER A 259 -4.20 21.24 -6.00
C SER A 259 -5.34 20.44 -6.65
N ALA A 260 -5.28 19.12 -6.58
CA ALA A 260 -6.40 18.27 -6.96
C ALA A 260 -7.28 18.06 -5.73
N GLY A 261 -8.59 18.22 -5.87
CA GLY A 261 -9.54 18.00 -4.78
C GLY A 261 -10.80 18.87 -4.93
N ARG A 262 -11.81 18.57 -4.11
CA ARG A 262 -13.01 19.39 -4.03
C ARG A 262 -12.68 20.75 -3.43
N LEU A 263 -13.21 21.82 -3.99
CA LEU A 263 -12.99 23.18 -3.50
C LEU A 263 -13.40 23.37 -2.00
N SER A 264 -14.43 22.65 -1.57
CA SER A 264 -14.87 22.61 -0.17
C SER A 264 -13.79 22.07 0.77
N ASP A 265 -13.10 21.02 0.36
CA ASP A 265 -12.06 20.36 1.17
C ASP A 265 -10.79 21.21 1.19
N ILE A 266 -10.44 21.81 0.07
CA ILE A 266 -9.35 22.78 -0.01
C ILE A 266 -9.60 23.95 0.95
N ARG A 267 -10.79 24.56 0.92
CA ARG A 267 -11.16 25.65 1.84
C ARG A 267 -11.16 25.22 3.30
N ARG A 268 -11.61 23.99 3.58
CA ARG A 268 -11.58 23.43 4.94
C ARG A 268 -10.14 23.25 5.42
N MET A 269 -9.25 22.73 4.58
CA MET A 269 -7.83 22.61 4.89
C MET A 269 -7.16 23.98 5.10
N GLU A 270 -7.45 24.95 4.27
CA GLU A 270 -6.95 26.32 4.42
C GLU A 270 -7.41 26.97 5.73
N SER A 271 -8.66 26.78 6.12
CA SER A 271 -9.18 27.27 7.39
C SER A 271 -8.52 26.60 8.60
N PHE A 272 -8.21 25.31 8.49
CA PHE A 272 -7.54 24.55 9.54
C PHE A 272 -6.06 24.91 9.66
N ALA A 273 -5.37 25.01 8.53
CA ALA A 273 -3.93 25.31 8.49
C ALA A 273 -3.63 26.81 8.70
N SER A 274 -4.65 27.68 8.69
CA SER A 274 -4.49 29.15 8.69
C SER A 274 -3.51 29.64 7.60
N CYS A 275 -3.41 28.89 6.49
CA CYS A 275 -2.49 29.14 5.40
C CYS A 275 -3.25 28.99 4.07
N PRO A 276 -3.24 29.99 3.19
CA PRO A 276 -3.84 29.89 1.87
C PRO A 276 -2.98 28.98 0.97
N VAL A 277 -3.42 27.72 0.81
CA VAL A 277 -2.71 26.71 0.00
C VAL A 277 -3.02 26.87 -1.49
N SER A 278 -4.19 27.41 -1.82
CA SER A 278 -4.71 27.40 -3.19
C SER A 278 -4.91 28.80 -3.82
N TYR A 279 -4.63 29.87 -3.09
CA TYR A 279 -5.00 31.24 -3.50
C TYR A 279 -4.38 31.68 -4.83
N THR A 280 -3.22 31.14 -5.20
CA THR A 280 -2.55 31.46 -6.46
C THR A 280 -3.15 30.77 -7.68
N HIS A 281 -3.96 29.72 -7.49
CA HIS A 281 -4.49 28.90 -8.59
C HIS A 281 -5.94 29.20 -8.94
N LEU A 282 -6.74 29.71 -7.98
CA LEU A 282 -8.15 30.05 -8.24
C LEU A 282 -8.31 31.34 -9.07
N ARG A 283 -7.37 32.28 -8.99
CA ARG A 283 -7.40 33.51 -9.79
C ARG A 283 -7.02 33.32 -11.27
N ALA A 284 -6.46 32.19 -11.65
CA ALA A 284 -6.08 31.93 -13.04
C ALA A 284 -7.26 31.37 -13.89
N HIS A 285 -8.44 31.20 -13.29
CA HIS A 285 -9.64 30.66 -13.93
C HIS A 285 -10.87 31.59 -13.87
N GLU A 286 -10.75 32.81 -13.32
CA GLU A 286 -11.65 33.91 -13.56
C GLU A 286 -11.11 34.80 -14.70
#